data_a4597867cfcac7df12beff71e768891b
#
_entry.id   a4597867cfcac7df12beff71e768891b
#
_cell.length_a   1.000
_cell.length_b   1.000
_cell.length_c   1.000
_cell.angle_alpha   90.00
_cell.angle_beta   90.00
_cell.angle_gamma   90.00
#
_symmetry.space_group_name_H-M   'P 1'
#
loop_
_entity.id
_entity.type
_entity.pdbx_description
1 polymer ?
#
loop_
_entity_poly.entity_id
_entity_poly.type
_entity_poly.pdbx_seq_one_letter_code
_entity_poly.pdbx_strand_id
1 'polypeptide(L)'
;MRDESEDARSARLLAPVREALARFEQETTVPVLAGPWLGEVGFELLYWIPFLRWVVSEFPGLRRQLVIQSRGGVESWYEGLVTRYVDLFTHVTLREFRERFGKFFKQTDTYDGYTQAAGGRDYSEAEQAIIEIVRREVGAERLNVLHPSVMYGAFKHIQGSPERAFAAYFPELTRPPVSGFGLELPEQFIAVRFYECFPLPASEANQAFVRELVTVLADTLPIVCLNTPMSIDRKHPDFPIDRIESVVTVQQSMTLANNLAVQSAIIGQANAFVGSYGGLSYLPPLYRRPSFSLYSDGRSLSKTNHLALAQSVLGKPKLGSYWVGSIEGMTPRAVADAVLAS
;
A
#
# COMPACT_ATOMS: atom_id res chain seq x y z
N MET A 1 -12.70 40.33 1.25
CA MET A 1 -12.43 39.14 0.41
C MET A 1 -13.42 38.09 0.84
N ARG A 2 -14.34 37.65 -0.06
CA ARG A 2 -15.26 36.56 0.27
C ARG A 2 -14.44 35.28 0.42
N ASP A 3 -14.65 34.57 1.51
CA ASP A 3 -14.05 33.24 1.73
C ASP A 3 -14.48 32.33 0.57
N GLU A 4 -13.53 31.86 -0.22
CA GLU A 4 -13.75 30.89 -1.31
C GLU A 4 -14.25 29.60 -0.66
N SER A 5 -15.36 29.04 -1.12
CA SER A 5 -15.84 27.77 -0.58
C SER A 5 -14.78 26.66 -0.77
N GLU A 6 -14.71 25.71 0.14
CA GLU A 6 -13.77 24.60 0.11
C GLU A 6 -13.86 23.81 -1.22
N ASP A 7 -15.08 23.67 -1.76
CA ASP A 7 -15.33 23.02 -3.05
C ASP A 7 -14.80 23.82 -4.25
N ALA A 8 -14.97 25.14 -4.25
CA ALA A 8 -14.43 26.00 -5.31
C ALA A 8 -12.90 25.99 -5.32
N ARG A 9 -12.29 26.01 -4.13
CA ARG A 9 -10.85 25.89 -3.98
C ARG A 9 -10.33 24.55 -4.49
N SER A 10 -10.96 23.43 -4.10
CA SER A 10 -10.61 22.08 -4.56
C SER A 10 -10.74 21.96 -6.09
N ALA A 11 -11.82 22.47 -6.66
CA ALA A 11 -12.05 22.45 -8.11
C ALA A 11 -10.94 23.20 -8.87
N ARG A 12 -10.56 24.40 -8.40
CA ARG A 12 -9.48 25.21 -8.99
C ARG A 12 -8.12 24.49 -8.94
N LEU A 13 -7.83 23.84 -7.81
CA LEU A 13 -6.55 23.14 -7.61
C LEU A 13 -6.44 21.87 -8.45
N LEU A 14 -7.56 21.21 -8.72
CA LEU A 14 -7.60 20.02 -9.58
C LEU A 14 -7.70 20.34 -11.08
N ALA A 15 -7.95 21.60 -11.46
CA ALA A 15 -8.14 21.97 -12.86
C ALA A 15 -6.95 21.58 -13.76
N PRO A 16 -5.67 21.84 -13.40
CA PRO A 16 -4.53 21.45 -14.25
C PRO A 16 -4.40 19.91 -14.39
N VAL A 17 -4.75 19.16 -13.34
CA VAL A 17 -4.76 17.69 -13.38
C VAL A 17 -5.86 17.21 -14.33
N ARG A 18 -7.06 17.76 -14.24
CA ARG A 18 -8.20 17.44 -15.13
C ARG A 18 -7.89 17.75 -16.58
N GLU A 19 -7.25 18.88 -16.86
CA GLU A 19 -6.83 19.23 -18.23
C GLU A 19 -5.82 18.21 -18.80
N ALA A 20 -4.84 17.80 -18.00
CA ALA A 20 -3.87 16.80 -18.44
C ALA A 20 -4.53 15.43 -18.70
N LEU A 21 -5.43 15.00 -17.82
CA LEU A 21 -6.16 13.74 -17.96
C LEU A 21 -7.11 13.78 -19.18
N ALA A 22 -7.78 14.90 -19.43
CA ALA A 22 -8.64 15.07 -20.62
C ALA A 22 -7.84 14.97 -21.92
N ARG A 23 -6.62 15.51 -21.96
CA ARG A 23 -5.73 15.35 -23.11
C ARG A 23 -5.32 13.89 -23.32
N PHE A 24 -4.96 13.19 -22.25
CA PHE A 24 -4.62 11.76 -22.33
C PHE A 24 -5.81 10.93 -22.84
N GLU A 25 -7.02 11.22 -22.37
CA GLU A 25 -8.23 10.52 -22.80
C GLU A 25 -8.53 10.73 -24.30
N GLN A 26 -8.22 11.91 -24.83
CA GLN A 26 -8.39 12.20 -26.29
C GLN A 26 -7.40 11.46 -27.16
N GLU A 27 -6.23 11.12 -26.63
CA GLU A 27 -5.17 10.39 -27.36
C GLU A 27 -5.39 8.88 -27.28
N THR A 28 -6.52 8.38 -27.76
CA THR A 28 -7.02 7.01 -27.54
C THR A 28 -6.08 5.88 -27.96
N THR A 29 -5.09 6.14 -28.81
CA THR A 29 -4.11 5.15 -29.30
C THR A 29 -2.82 5.13 -28.47
N VAL A 30 -2.64 6.08 -27.55
CA VAL A 30 -1.43 6.19 -26.73
C VAL A 30 -1.71 5.61 -25.33
N PRO A 31 -1.02 4.54 -24.93
CA PRO A 31 -1.17 4.03 -23.57
C PRO A 31 -0.74 5.06 -22.53
N VAL A 32 -1.39 5.04 -21.38
CA VAL A 32 -1.09 5.92 -20.26
C VAL A 32 -0.49 5.07 -19.14
N LEU A 33 0.80 5.24 -18.88
CA LEU A 33 1.47 4.64 -17.75
C LEU A 33 1.01 5.32 -16.45
N ALA A 34 0.31 4.59 -15.59
CA ALA A 34 0.09 4.98 -14.20
C ALA A 34 1.28 4.51 -13.36
N GLY A 35 2.21 5.40 -13.13
CA GLY A 35 3.52 5.12 -12.54
C GLY A 35 4.60 6.09 -13.03
N PRO A 36 5.89 5.79 -12.78
CA PRO A 36 6.44 4.63 -12.03
C PRO A 36 6.08 4.66 -10.56
N TRP A 37 5.53 3.55 -10.03
CA TRP A 37 5.28 3.44 -8.61
C TRP A 37 6.48 2.82 -7.89
N LEU A 38 7.16 3.63 -7.11
CA LEU A 38 8.32 3.26 -6.29
C LEU A 38 8.07 3.52 -4.79
N GLY A 39 6.90 4.05 -4.45
CA GLY A 39 6.52 4.41 -3.11
C GLY A 39 6.27 3.19 -2.19
N GLU A 40 5.97 3.46 -0.93
CA GLU A 40 5.64 2.43 0.06
C GLU A 40 4.25 1.83 -0.18
N VAL A 41 4.04 0.59 0.29
CA VAL A 41 2.76 -0.14 0.23
C VAL A 41 1.62 0.66 0.86
N GLY A 42 1.87 1.30 2.00
CA GLY A 42 0.85 2.09 2.69
C GLY A 42 0.35 3.27 1.86
N PHE A 43 1.24 3.97 1.17
CA PHE A 43 0.87 5.07 0.26
C PHE A 43 0.14 4.57 -0.98
N GLU A 44 0.50 3.38 -1.47
CA GLU A 44 -0.17 2.75 -2.60
C GLU A 44 -1.64 2.46 -2.27
N LEU A 45 -1.89 1.85 -1.12
CA LEU A 45 -3.23 1.48 -0.66
C LEU A 45 -4.09 2.69 -0.26
N LEU A 46 -3.50 3.66 0.47
CA LEU A 46 -4.26 4.80 1.00
C LEU A 46 -4.45 5.94 0.01
N TYR A 47 -3.56 6.08 -0.97
CA TYR A 47 -3.56 7.27 -1.83
C TYR A 47 -3.58 6.93 -3.32
N TRP A 48 -2.66 6.08 -3.80
CA TRP A 48 -2.49 5.85 -5.22
C TRP A 48 -3.67 5.12 -5.85
N ILE A 49 -4.11 4.03 -5.27
CA ILE A 49 -5.25 3.27 -5.77
C ILE A 49 -6.54 4.09 -5.75
N PRO A 50 -6.93 4.77 -4.63
CA PRO A 50 -8.08 5.66 -4.63
C PRO A 50 -7.97 6.80 -5.64
N PHE A 51 -6.79 7.39 -5.82
CA PHE A 51 -6.56 8.42 -6.84
C PHE A 51 -6.82 7.89 -8.26
N LEU A 52 -6.29 6.72 -8.60
CA LEU A 52 -6.53 6.11 -9.91
C LEU A 52 -8.01 5.74 -10.13
N ARG A 53 -8.72 5.32 -9.08
CA ARG A 53 -10.16 5.08 -9.15
C ARG A 53 -10.94 6.37 -9.41
N TRP A 54 -10.54 7.45 -8.78
CA TRP A 54 -11.07 8.78 -9.10
C TRP A 54 -10.78 9.15 -10.56
N VAL A 55 -9.55 8.97 -11.04
CA VAL A 55 -9.18 9.24 -12.45
C VAL A 55 -10.09 8.50 -13.42
N VAL A 56 -10.29 7.20 -13.22
CA VAL A 56 -11.14 6.37 -14.11
C VAL A 56 -12.63 6.71 -13.97
N SER A 57 -13.08 7.22 -12.82
CA SER A 57 -14.44 7.70 -12.62
C SER A 57 -14.71 9.01 -13.37
N GLU A 58 -13.77 9.95 -13.32
CA GLU A 58 -13.89 11.25 -14.00
C GLU A 58 -13.62 11.13 -15.51
N PHE A 59 -12.71 10.22 -15.91
CA PHE A 59 -12.26 10.00 -17.28
C PHE A 59 -12.37 8.50 -17.66
N PRO A 60 -13.60 8.01 -17.93
CA PRO A 60 -13.83 6.58 -18.17
C PRO A 60 -13.08 6.00 -19.38
N GLY A 61 -12.78 6.84 -20.39
CA GLY A 61 -12.01 6.45 -21.58
C GLY A 61 -10.60 6.01 -21.24
N LEU A 62 -10.00 6.56 -20.19
CA LEU A 62 -8.66 6.19 -19.73
C LEU A 62 -8.55 4.73 -19.27
N ARG A 63 -9.64 4.10 -18.80
CA ARG A 63 -9.63 2.69 -18.35
C ARG A 63 -9.00 1.75 -19.37
N ARG A 64 -9.22 1.99 -20.68
CA ARG A 64 -8.69 1.15 -21.75
C ARG A 64 -7.24 1.46 -22.10
N GLN A 65 -6.76 2.63 -21.71
CA GLN A 65 -5.42 3.10 -22.02
C GLN A 65 -4.44 2.89 -20.86
N LEU A 66 -4.95 2.77 -19.62
CA LEU A 66 -4.12 2.66 -18.42
C LEU A 66 -3.31 1.36 -18.42
N VAL A 67 -2.01 1.54 -18.20
CA VAL A 67 -1.05 0.50 -17.87
C VAL A 67 -0.53 0.79 -16.47
N ILE A 68 -0.84 -0.07 -15.51
CA ILE A 68 -0.31 0.08 -14.16
C ILE A 68 1.07 -0.54 -14.07
N GLN A 69 2.01 0.19 -13.49
CA GLN A 69 3.27 -0.38 -13.05
C GLN A 69 3.35 -0.32 -11.52
N SER A 70 3.60 -1.48 -10.91
CA SER A 70 3.91 -1.62 -9.49
C SER A 70 4.87 -2.80 -9.28
N ARG A 71 4.85 -3.45 -8.12
CA ARG A 71 5.78 -4.53 -7.78
C ARG A 71 5.19 -5.57 -6.83
N GLY A 72 5.77 -6.78 -6.86
CA GLY A 72 5.43 -7.84 -5.90
C GLY A 72 4.12 -8.55 -6.18
N GLY A 73 3.60 -8.45 -7.42
CA GLY A 73 2.43 -9.19 -7.89
C GLY A 73 1.09 -8.60 -7.46
N VAL A 74 0.99 -7.30 -7.21
CA VAL A 74 -0.22 -6.64 -6.67
C VAL A 74 -1.28 -6.31 -7.71
N GLU A 75 -1.30 -6.96 -8.85
CA GLU A 75 -2.30 -6.75 -9.91
C GLU A 75 -3.74 -6.77 -9.39
N SER A 76 -4.04 -7.68 -8.45
CA SER A 76 -5.37 -7.80 -7.84
C SER A 76 -5.85 -6.55 -7.09
N TRP A 77 -4.95 -5.68 -6.63
CA TRP A 77 -5.33 -4.41 -5.99
C TRP A 77 -5.91 -3.40 -6.98
N TYR A 78 -5.62 -3.59 -8.26
CA TYR A 78 -6.04 -2.71 -9.35
C TYR A 78 -7.19 -3.29 -10.18
N GLU A 79 -7.83 -4.34 -9.68
CA GLU A 79 -8.99 -4.95 -10.33
C GLU A 79 -10.07 -3.91 -10.66
N GLY A 80 -10.59 -3.98 -11.88
CA GLY A 80 -11.58 -3.05 -12.38
C GLY A 80 -11.05 -1.67 -12.80
N LEU A 81 -9.75 -1.39 -12.60
CA LEU A 81 -9.11 -0.14 -13.04
C LEU A 81 -8.44 -0.27 -14.40
N VAL A 82 -7.83 -1.41 -14.68
CA VAL A 82 -6.88 -1.54 -15.80
C VAL A 82 -7.08 -2.82 -16.58
N THR A 83 -6.53 -2.81 -17.81
CA THR A 83 -6.44 -3.98 -18.68
C THR A 83 -5.03 -4.55 -18.74
N ARG A 84 -4.03 -3.81 -18.24
CA ARG A 84 -2.60 -4.22 -18.26
C ARG A 84 -1.90 -3.84 -16.96
N TYR A 85 -1.13 -4.78 -16.43
CA TYR A 85 -0.27 -4.62 -15.26
C TYR A 85 1.15 -5.04 -15.61
N VAL A 86 2.14 -4.26 -15.18
CA VAL A 86 3.57 -4.55 -15.35
C VAL A 86 4.22 -4.59 -13.97
N ASP A 87 4.69 -5.76 -13.57
CA ASP A 87 5.44 -5.90 -12.31
C ASP A 87 6.91 -5.57 -12.52
N LEU A 88 7.43 -4.63 -11.75
CA LEU A 88 8.82 -4.21 -11.84
C LEU A 88 9.78 -5.38 -11.59
N PHE A 89 9.45 -6.26 -10.66
CA PHE A 89 10.32 -7.36 -10.24
C PHE A 89 10.36 -8.54 -11.22
N THR A 90 9.60 -8.51 -12.30
CA THR A 90 9.80 -9.42 -13.44
C THR A 90 10.91 -8.95 -14.38
N HIS A 91 11.33 -7.69 -14.25
CA HIS A 91 12.31 -7.05 -15.14
C HIS A 91 13.62 -6.66 -14.44
N VAL A 92 13.60 -6.52 -13.12
CA VAL A 92 14.78 -6.11 -12.35
C VAL A 92 15.02 -7.05 -11.17
N THR A 93 16.29 -7.32 -10.90
CA THR A 93 16.72 -8.08 -9.73
C THR A 93 16.66 -7.23 -8.46
N LEU A 94 16.65 -7.88 -7.29
CA LEU A 94 16.71 -7.18 -6.00
C LEU A 94 17.95 -6.29 -5.87
N ARG A 95 19.10 -6.73 -6.43
CA ARG A 95 20.34 -5.95 -6.42
C ARG A 95 20.17 -4.67 -7.24
N GLU A 96 19.70 -4.78 -8.48
CA GLU A 96 19.46 -3.63 -9.35
C GLU A 96 18.43 -2.69 -8.75
N PHE A 97 17.36 -3.25 -8.16
CA PHE A 97 16.37 -2.44 -7.46
C PHE A 97 16.99 -1.61 -6.34
N ARG A 98 17.80 -2.20 -5.48
CA ARG A 98 18.47 -1.48 -4.38
C ARG A 98 19.50 -0.45 -4.87
N GLU A 99 20.26 -0.76 -5.89
CA GLU A 99 21.29 0.12 -6.44
C GLU A 99 20.68 1.33 -7.17
N ARG A 100 19.68 1.11 -7.99
CA ARG A 100 19.07 2.14 -8.85
C ARG A 100 17.91 2.88 -8.18
N PHE A 101 17.09 2.18 -7.42
CA PHE A 101 15.83 2.69 -6.89
C PHE A 101 15.83 2.89 -5.37
N GLY A 102 16.76 2.29 -4.64
CA GLY A 102 16.84 2.38 -3.17
C GLY A 102 17.00 3.80 -2.61
N LYS A 103 17.44 4.75 -3.44
CA LYS A 103 17.50 6.18 -3.07
C LYS A 103 16.11 6.84 -3.09
N PHE A 104 15.17 6.32 -3.86
CA PHE A 104 13.81 6.87 -3.98
C PHE A 104 12.98 6.66 -2.72
N PHE A 105 13.21 5.58 -1.98
CA PHE A 105 12.61 5.41 -0.66
C PHE A 105 13.02 6.48 0.35
N LYS A 106 14.14 7.19 0.10
CA LYS A 106 14.57 8.32 0.91
C LYS A 106 13.91 9.65 0.50
N GLN A 107 13.48 9.78 -0.75
CA GLN A 107 12.89 11.02 -1.28
C GLN A 107 11.39 11.11 -1.00
N THR A 108 10.69 9.99 -0.75
CA THR A 108 9.29 9.99 -0.31
C THR A 108 9.12 10.51 1.12
N ASP A 109 10.18 10.53 1.93
CA ASP A 109 10.16 11.15 3.26
C ASP A 109 10.07 12.69 3.22
N THR A 110 10.27 13.30 2.04
CA THR A 110 10.14 14.74 1.84
C THR A 110 9.12 15.01 0.75
N TYR A 111 7.92 15.42 1.14
CA TYR A 111 6.84 15.92 0.28
C TYR A 111 7.29 16.99 -0.74
N ASP A 112 8.46 17.58 -0.54
CA ASP A 112 8.97 18.68 -1.35
C ASP A 112 9.56 18.26 -2.71
N GLY A 113 9.87 16.97 -2.92
CA GLY A 113 10.41 16.46 -4.21
C GLY A 113 9.36 16.26 -5.30
N TYR A 114 8.05 16.30 -4.96
CA TYR A 114 6.97 15.92 -5.88
C TYR A 114 6.12 17.12 -6.37
N THR A 115 6.59 18.36 -6.24
CA THR A 115 5.76 19.56 -6.45
C THR A 115 5.76 20.13 -7.86
N GLN A 116 6.36 19.48 -8.84
CA GLN A 116 6.29 19.96 -10.23
C GLN A 116 5.12 19.31 -10.99
N ALA A 117 4.28 20.19 -11.51
CA ALA A 117 3.02 19.88 -12.18
C ALA A 117 3.16 18.91 -13.36
N ALA A 118 2.06 18.20 -13.64
CA ALA A 118 1.87 17.47 -14.89
C ALA A 118 2.22 18.35 -16.09
N GLY A 119 3.30 18.03 -16.80
CA GLY A 119 3.60 18.68 -18.07
C GLY A 119 5.00 19.30 -18.24
N GLY A 120 5.98 18.95 -17.45
CA GLY A 120 7.33 19.52 -17.62
C GLY A 120 8.40 19.00 -16.69
N ARG A 121 8.19 17.79 -16.13
CA ARG A 121 9.16 17.19 -15.23
C ARG A 121 10.22 16.42 -16.00
N ASP A 122 11.48 16.68 -15.68
CA ASP A 122 12.56 15.77 -16.02
C ASP A 122 12.48 14.54 -15.11
N TYR A 123 12.21 13.37 -15.69
CA TYR A 123 12.25 12.10 -14.96
C TYR A 123 13.70 11.77 -14.62
N SER A 124 13.93 11.26 -13.41
CA SER A 124 15.23 10.72 -13.05
C SER A 124 15.61 9.54 -13.94
N GLU A 125 16.89 9.21 -14.05
CA GLU A 125 17.37 8.04 -14.80
C GLU A 125 16.65 6.74 -14.40
N ALA A 126 16.34 6.60 -13.12
CA ALA A 126 15.61 5.45 -12.60
C ALA A 126 14.17 5.41 -13.10
N GLU A 127 13.45 6.53 -13.04
CA GLU A 127 12.09 6.64 -13.58
C GLU A 127 12.05 6.41 -15.08
N GLN A 128 13.00 6.99 -15.83
CA GLN A 128 13.14 6.77 -17.27
C GLN A 128 13.35 5.29 -17.60
N ALA A 129 14.19 4.60 -16.83
CA ALA A 129 14.41 3.17 -17.03
C ALA A 129 13.13 2.34 -16.86
N ILE A 130 12.28 2.68 -15.88
CA ILE A 130 11.00 1.98 -15.68
C ILE A 130 10.02 2.33 -16.81
N ILE A 131 9.93 3.60 -17.19
CA ILE A 131 9.07 4.03 -18.31
C ILE A 131 9.45 3.26 -19.58
N GLU A 132 10.75 3.09 -19.84
CA GLU A 132 11.24 2.34 -20.99
C GLU A 132 10.96 0.84 -20.90
N ILE A 133 11.05 0.22 -19.71
CA ILE A 133 10.64 -1.16 -19.47
C ILE A 133 9.15 -1.32 -19.83
N VAL A 134 8.28 -0.46 -19.28
CA VAL A 134 6.85 -0.53 -19.55
C VAL A 134 6.55 -0.29 -21.03
N ARG A 135 7.20 0.70 -21.64
CA ARG A 135 7.02 1.01 -23.07
C ARG A 135 7.28 -0.21 -23.96
N ARG A 136 8.37 -0.94 -23.69
CA ARG A 136 8.72 -2.18 -24.42
C ARG A 136 7.73 -3.30 -24.15
N GLU A 137 7.35 -3.48 -22.89
CA GLU A 137 6.43 -4.55 -22.48
C GLU A 137 5.05 -4.41 -23.13
N VAL A 138 4.57 -3.18 -23.30
CA VAL A 138 3.28 -2.93 -23.96
C VAL A 138 3.39 -2.78 -25.47
N GLY A 139 4.62 -2.77 -26.04
CA GLY A 139 4.86 -2.62 -27.47
C GLY A 139 4.47 -1.24 -28.01
N ALA A 140 4.58 -0.19 -27.20
CA ALA A 140 4.18 1.15 -27.59
C ALA A 140 5.37 1.96 -28.15
N GLU A 141 5.12 2.82 -29.15
CA GLU A 141 6.12 3.78 -29.62
C GLU A 141 6.37 4.88 -28.58
N ARG A 142 5.31 5.33 -27.90
CA ARG A 142 5.35 6.32 -26.82
C ARG A 142 4.33 6.01 -25.73
N LEU A 143 4.53 6.58 -24.55
CA LEU A 143 3.60 6.53 -23.42
C LEU A 143 3.27 7.95 -22.96
N ASN A 144 2.01 8.19 -22.60
CA ASN A 144 1.67 9.25 -21.67
C ASN A 144 1.96 8.76 -20.26
N VAL A 145 2.41 9.64 -19.35
CA VAL A 145 2.79 9.23 -18.00
C VAL A 145 1.95 9.98 -16.98
N LEU A 146 1.09 9.24 -16.29
CA LEU A 146 0.39 9.69 -15.09
C LEU A 146 1.27 9.39 -13.87
N HIS A 147 2.17 10.32 -13.58
CA HIS A 147 3.16 10.16 -12.53
C HIS A 147 2.55 10.34 -11.12
N PRO A 148 3.01 9.60 -10.08
CA PRO A 148 2.51 9.76 -8.70
C PRO A 148 2.65 11.17 -8.13
N SER A 149 3.58 12.00 -8.62
CA SER A 149 3.69 13.40 -8.23
C SER A 149 2.41 14.21 -8.50
N VAL A 150 1.63 13.81 -9.50
CA VAL A 150 0.34 14.45 -9.81
C VAL A 150 -0.65 14.25 -8.65
N MET A 151 -0.69 13.03 -8.12
CA MET A 151 -1.48 12.71 -6.92
C MET A 151 -0.99 13.53 -5.72
N TYR A 152 0.32 13.52 -5.44
CA TYR A 152 0.88 14.28 -4.31
C TYR A 152 0.66 15.78 -4.47
N GLY A 153 0.76 16.31 -5.68
CA GLY A 153 0.42 17.70 -5.97
C GLY A 153 -1.04 18.02 -5.66
N ALA A 154 -1.96 17.14 -6.06
CA ALA A 154 -3.38 17.27 -5.74
C ALA A 154 -3.63 17.25 -4.23
N PHE A 155 -3.03 16.31 -3.48
CA PHE A 155 -3.17 16.23 -2.03
C PHE A 155 -2.57 17.43 -1.28
N LYS A 156 -1.41 17.95 -1.71
CA LYS A 156 -0.78 19.12 -1.08
C LYS A 156 -1.67 20.35 -1.15
N HIS A 157 -2.43 20.48 -2.21
CA HIS A 157 -3.34 21.61 -2.43
C HIS A 157 -4.72 21.42 -1.78
N ILE A 158 -5.10 20.20 -1.45
CA ILE A 158 -6.29 19.88 -0.68
C ILE A 158 -5.93 19.89 0.83
N GLN A 159 -5.17 20.89 1.29
CA GLN A 159 -4.92 21.11 2.72
C GLN A 159 -6.27 21.36 3.42
N GLY A 160 -6.73 20.35 4.12
CA GLY A 160 -7.95 20.37 4.89
C GLY A 160 -8.77 19.08 4.82
N SER A 161 -8.78 18.34 3.72
CA SER A 161 -9.34 16.98 3.71
C SER A 161 -9.05 16.21 2.41
N PRO A 162 -7.83 15.69 2.22
CA PRO A 162 -7.61 14.64 1.21
C PRO A 162 -8.58 13.48 1.41
N GLU A 163 -9.00 13.25 2.64
CA GLU A 163 -10.00 12.28 3.09
C GLU A 163 -11.34 12.40 2.36
N ARG A 164 -11.83 13.64 2.13
CA ARG A 164 -13.10 13.86 1.46
C ARG A 164 -13.04 13.68 -0.05
N ALA A 165 -11.95 14.13 -0.68
CA ALA A 165 -11.82 14.09 -2.14
C ALA A 165 -11.79 12.65 -2.68
N PHE A 166 -11.15 11.73 -1.95
CA PHE A 166 -10.95 10.35 -2.43
C PHE A 166 -11.59 9.28 -1.54
N ALA A 167 -12.21 9.66 -0.42
CA ALA A 167 -12.87 8.72 0.49
C ALA A 167 -13.97 7.87 -0.18
N ALA A 168 -14.61 8.40 -1.22
CA ALA A 168 -15.62 7.69 -2.00
C ALA A 168 -15.01 6.64 -2.95
N TYR A 169 -13.71 6.70 -3.19
CA TYR A 169 -13.00 5.87 -4.17
C TYR A 169 -12.16 4.75 -3.54
N PHE A 170 -12.24 4.57 -2.21
CA PHE A 170 -11.61 3.43 -1.55
C PHE A 170 -12.28 2.13 -1.99
N PRO A 171 -11.49 1.17 -2.49
CA PRO A 171 -12.04 -0.07 -3.01
C PRO A 171 -12.43 -1.04 -1.89
N GLU A 172 -13.42 -1.84 -2.15
CA GLU A 172 -13.47 -3.19 -1.63
C GLU A 172 -12.74 -4.10 -2.62
N LEU A 173 -11.71 -4.80 -2.16
CA LEU A 173 -10.91 -5.66 -3.02
C LEU A 173 -11.45 -7.08 -3.03
N THR A 174 -11.39 -7.73 -4.19
CA THR A 174 -11.63 -9.16 -4.30
C THR A 174 -10.49 -9.94 -3.64
N ARG A 175 -10.82 -10.92 -2.79
CA ARG A 175 -9.82 -11.75 -2.11
C ARG A 175 -9.11 -12.64 -3.11
N PRO A 176 -7.78 -12.54 -3.25
CA PRO A 176 -7.05 -13.42 -4.16
C PRO A 176 -7.08 -14.87 -3.67
N PRO A 177 -7.19 -15.85 -4.56
CA PRO A 177 -7.14 -17.25 -4.18
C PRO A 177 -5.72 -17.67 -3.75
N VAL A 178 -5.60 -18.47 -2.71
CA VAL A 178 -4.30 -19.01 -2.24
C VAL A 178 -3.81 -20.18 -3.08
N SER A 179 -4.72 -20.86 -3.80
CA SER A 179 -4.41 -22.06 -4.61
C SER A 179 -3.34 -21.81 -5.68
N GLY A 180 -3.25 -20.58 -6.20
CA GLY A 180 -2.23 -20.22 -7.20
C GLY A 180 -0.79 -20.19 -6.67
N PHE A 181 -0.60 -20.26 -5.35
CA PHE A 181 0.72 -20.18 -4.70
C PHE A 181 1.18 -21.49 -4.06
N GLY A 182 0.42 -22.58 -4.22
CA GLY A 182 0.75 -23.88 -3.61
C GLY A 182 0.77 -23.85 -2.08
N LEU A 183 -0.03 -22.98 -1.48
CA LEU A 183 -0.13 -22.81 -0.04
C LEU A 183 -1.20 -23.72 0.55
N GLU A 184 -0.83 -24.45 1.60
CA GLU A 184 -1.75 -25.15 2.48
C GLU A 184 -1.87 -24.32 3.78
N LEU A 185 -3.04 -23.71 3.96
CA LEU A 185 -3.32 -22.85 5.11
C LEU A 185 -4.36 -23.53 6.01
N PRO A 186 -4.30 -23.30 7.34
CA PRO A 186 -5.39 -23.70 8.23
C PRO A 186 -6.72 -23.06 7.80
N GLU A 187 -7.82 -23.72 8.09
CA GLU A 187 -9.17 -23.20 7.78
C GLU A 187 -9.45 -21.88 8.52
N GLN A 188 -8.99 -21.79 9.76
CA GLN A 188 -9.06 -20.60 10.60
C GLN A 188 -7.66 -20.26 11.09
N PHE A 189 -7.26 -19.01 10.95
CA PHE A 189 -5.95 -18.54 11.38
C PHE A 189 -5.89 -17.03 11.51
N ILE A 190 -4.87 -16.55 12.22
CA ILE A 190 -4.51 -15.14 12.29
C ILE A 190 -3.26 -14.92 11.44
N ALA A 191 -3.30 -13.96 10.53
CA ALA A 191 -2.13 -13.54 9.79
C ALA A 191 -1.35 -12.50 10.61
N VAL A 192 -0.03 -12.67 10.72
CA VAL A 192 0.80 -11.74 11.49
C VAL A 192 2.00 -11.26 10.68
N ARG A 193 2.31 -9.95 10.81
CA ARG A 193 3.55 -9.38 10.34
C ARG A 193 3.99 -8.21 11.20
N PHE A 194 5.14 -8.37 11.85
CA PHE A 194 5.78 -7.32 12.60
C PHE A 194 7.13 -6.99 12.01
N TYR A 195 7.38 -5.73 11.76
CA TYR A 195 8.64 -5.23 11.24
C TYR A 195 9.03 -3.94 11.97
N GLU A 196 10.32 -3.68 12.03
CA GLU A 196 10.84 -2.43 12.56
C GLU A 196 10.35 -1.26 11.69
N CYS A 197 9.73 -0.29 12.34
CA CYS A 197 9.32 0.95 11.71
C CYS A 197 9.39 2.08 12.74
N PHE A 198 9.25 3.31 12.28
CA PHE A 198 9.33 4.46 13.16
C PHE A 198 8.34 4.39 14.33
N PRO A 199 7.05 3.98 14.12
CA PRO A 199 6.10 3.80 15.21
C PRO A 199 6.35 2.58 16.10
N LEU A 200 7.06 1.56 15.62
CA LEU A 200 7.36 0.33 16.35
C LEU A 200 8.84 -0.04 16.17
N PRO A 201 9.77 0.64 16.89
CA PRO A 201 11.18 0.32 16.85
C PRO A 201 11.46 -1.11 17.34
N ALA A 202 12.51 -1.75 16.82
CA ALA A 202 12.92 -3.10 17.23
C ALA A 202 13.67 -3.11 18.58
N SER A 203 13.13 -2.43 19.60
CA SER A 203 13.63 -2.51 20.96
C SER A 203 13.40 -3.90 21.55
N GLU A 204 14.20 -4.28 22.53
CA GLU A 204 14.08 -5.55 23.21
C GLU A 204 12.70 -5.74 23.88
N ALA A 205 12.16 -4.66 24.47
CA ALA A 205 10.83 -4.62 25.06
C ALA A 205 9.73 -4.84 24.01
N ASN A 206 9.81 -4.17 22.86
CA ASN A 206 8.82 -4.34 21.79
C ASN A 206 8.87 -5.75 21.18
N GLN A 207 10.07 -6.29 20.99
CA GLN A 207 10.22 -7.67 20.50
C GLN A 207 9.71 -8.71 21.50
N ALA A 208 9.94 -8.49 22.82
CA ALA A 208 9.41 -9.36 23.86
C ALA A 208 7.88 -9.31 23.89
N PHE A 209 7.28 -8.11 23.84
CA PHE A 209 5.84 -7.93 23.77
C PHE A 209 5.22 -8.67 22.58
N VAL A 210 5.79 -8.47 21.38
CA VAL A 210 5.28 -9.10 20.16
C VAL A 210 5.41 -10.62 20.23
N ARG A 211 6.53 -11.14 20.73
CA ARG A 211 6.71 -12.60 20.90
C ARG A 211 5.67 -13.18 21.83
N GLU A 212 5.44 -12.55 22.99
CA GLU A 212 4.42 -12.99 23.94
C GLU A 212 3.01 -12.91 23.34
N LEU A 213 2.67 -11.82 22.66
CA LEU A 213 1.39 -11.67 21.97
C LEU A 213 1.14 -12.80 20.96
N VAL A 214 2.12 -13.08 20.10
CA VAL A 214 2.01 -14.15 19.10
C VAL A 214 1.86 -15.52 19.78
N THR A 215 2.58 -15.76 20.87
CA THR A 215 2.45 -17.01 21.66
C THR A 215 1.05 -17.16 22.23
N VAL A 216 0.52 -16.10 22.87
CA VAL A 216 -0.84 -16.13 23.44
C VAL A 216 -1.92 -16.34 22.37
N LEU A 217 -1.77 -15.72 21.20
CA LEU A 217 -2.69 -15.94 20.09
C LEU A 217 -2.62 -17.38 19.56
N ALA A 218 -1.41 -17.95 19.48
CA ALA A 218 -1.16 -19.30 19.01
C ALA A 218 -1.78 -20.39 19.90
N ASP A 219 -2.03 -20.09 21.18
CA ASP A 219 -2.75 -21.00 22.08
C ASP A 219 -4.23 -21.20 21.68
N THR A 220 -4.78 -20.31 20.86
CA THR A 220 -6.20 -20.33 20.47
C THR A 220 -6.42 -20.60 18.99
N LEU A 221 -5.67 -19.97 18.11
CA LEU A 221 -5.76 -20.12 16.65
C LEU A 221 -4.38 -20.27 16.03
N PRO A 222 -4.24 -21.05 14.97
CA PRO A 222 -3.03 -21.10 14.16
C PRO A 222 -2.57 -19.70 13.74
N ILE A 223 -1.28 -19.46 13.80
CA ILE A 223 -0.65 -18.21 13.36
C ILE A 223 0.07 -18.44 12.04
N VAL A 224 -0.20 -17.62 11.05
CA VAL A 224 0.52 -17.60 9.78
C VAL A 224 1.38 -16.32 9.71
N CYS A 225 2.69 -16.51 9.72
CA CYS A 225 3.67 -15.43 9.68
C CYS A 225 3.95 -15.00 8.24
N LEU A 226 3.82 -13.70 7.99
CA LEU A 226 4.04 -13.09 6.68
C LEU A 226 5.44 -12.47 6.52
N ASN A 227 6.40 -12.82 7.38
CA ASN A 227 7.79 -12.40 7.21
C ASN A 227 8.30 -12.82 5.82
N THR A 228 9.10 -11.96 5.20
CA THR A 228 9.60 -12.22 3.85
C THR A 228 11.00 -12.84 3.88
N PRO A 229 11.33 -13.74 2.96
CA PRO A 229 12.69 -14.33 2.88
C PRO A 229 13.73 -13.33 2.35
N MET A 230 13.26 -12.18 1.84
CA MET A 230 14.08 -11.16 1.21
C MET A 230 13.88 -9.80 1.84
N SER A 231 14.92 -9.14 2.25
CA SER A 231 14.87 -7.76 2.70
C SER A 231 14.81 -6.82 1.49
N ILE A 232 13.60 -6.54 1.00
CA ILE A 232 13.40 -5.59 -0.11
C ILE A 232 13.76 -4.18 0.37
N ASP A 233 13.24 -3.79 1.52
CA ASP A 233 13.59 -2.57 2.22
C ASP A 233 14.46 -2.89 3.45
N ARG A 234 15.72 -2.44 3.41
CA ARG A 234 16.67 -2.65 4.51
C ARG A 234 16.36 -1.86 5.77
N LYS A 235 15.46 -0.88 5.68
CA LYS A 235 15.08 -0.03 6.81
C LYS A 235 14.01 -0.65 7.71
N HIS A 236 13.34 -1.69 7.22
CA HIS A 236 12.21 -2.32 7.89
C HIS A 236 12.41 -3.83 8.03
N PRO A 237 13.42 -4.27 8.82
CA PRO A 237 13.61 -5.70 9.06
C PRO A 237 12.41 -6.28 9.81
N ASP A 238 12.01 -7.48 9.44
CA ASP A 238 10.94 -8.21 10.12
C ASP A 238 11.39 -8.63 11.53
N PHE A 239 10.48 -8.64 12.50
CA PHE A 239 10.72 -9.21 13.83
C PHE A 239 10.82 -10.74 13.71
N PRO A 240 11.67 -11.42 14.51
CA PRO A 240 11.96 -12.85 14.37
C PRO A 240 10.88 -13.75 14.97
N ILE A 241 9.60 -13.51 14.62
CA ILE A 241 8.44 -14.28 15.05
C ILE A 241 8.29 -15.61 14.30
N ASP A 242 8.89 -15.74 13.14
CA ASP A 242 8.99 -16.94 12.33
C ASP A 242 9.81 -18.07 13.00
N ARG A 243 10.49 -17.77 14.11
CA ARG A 243 11.25 -18.73 14.93
C ARG A 243 10.44 -19.34 16.06
N ILE A 244 9.18 -18.94 16.23
CA ILE A 244 8.27 -19.52 17.23
C ILE A 244 7.72 -20.83 16.65
N GLU A 245 7.89 -21.94 17.38
CA GLU A 245 7.59 -23.29 16.90
C GLU A 245 6.12 -23.48 16.45
N SER A 246 5.19 -22.80 17.12
CA SER A 246 3.75 -22.85 16.81
C SER A 246 3.32 -21.99 15.62
N VAL A 247 4.27 -21.29 14.94
CA VAL A 247 3.97 -20.37 13.86
C VAL A 247 4.22 -21.01 12.50
N VAL A 248 3.21 -21.01 11.66
CA VAL A 248 3.31 -21.46 10.26
C VAL A 248 4.03 -20.38 9.45
N THR A 249 5.09 -20.77 8.74
CA THR A 249 5.84 -19.89 7.84
C THR A 249 5.50 -20.17 6.39
N VAL A 250 5.45 -19.12 5.56
CA VAL A 250 5.07 -19.21 4.13
C VAL A 250 6.15 -18.62 3.21
N GLN A 251 7.34 -18.37 3.76
CA GLN A 251 8.45 -17.73 3.05
C GLN A 251 8.87 -18.48 1.78
N GLN A 252 8.79 -19.82 1.78
CA GLN A 252 9.17 -20.67 0.65
C GLN A 252 8.31 -20.43 -0.60
N SER A 253 7.09 -19.91 -0.45
CA SER A 253 6.18 -19.59 -1.56
C SER A 253 6.36 -18.15 -2.08
N MET A 254 7.23 -17.35 -1.45
CA MET A 254 7.46 -15.97 -1.80
C MET A 254 8.69 -15.81 -2.68
N THR A 255 8.51 -15.15 -3.79
CA THR A 255 9.57 -14.64 -4.67
C THR A 255 9.54 -13.11 -4.68
N LEU A 256 10.53 -12.48 -5.28
CA LEU A 256 10.53 -11.03 -5.42
C LEU A 256 9.28 -10.53 -6.16
N ALA A 257 8.87 -11.21 -7.23
CA ALA A 257 7.76 -10.81 -8.09
C ALA A 257 6.36 -11.16 -7.55
N ASN A 258 6.24 -11.99 -6.50
CA ASN A 258 4.94 -12.39 -5.97
C ASN A 258 4.75 -12.17 -4.46
N ASN A 259 5.74 -11.61 -3.75
CA ASN A 259 5.70 -11.56 -2.28
C ASN A 259 4.48 -10.82 -1.73
N LEU A 260 4.07 -9.70 -2.35
CA LEU A 260 2.88 -8.97 -1.93
C LEU A 260 1.59 -9.67 -2.37
N ALA A 261 1.59 -10.37 -3.51
CA ALA A 261 0.46 -11.19 -3.93
C ALA A 261 0.20 -12.35 -2.95
N VAL A 262 1.24 -13.05 -2.53
CA VAL A 262 1.14 -14.12 -1.52
C VAL A 262 0.62 -13.58 -0.20
N GLN A 263 1.19 -12.49 0.30
CA GLN A 263 0.73 -11.84 1.53
C GLN A 263 -0.73 -11.40 1.42
N SER A 264 -1.13 -10.82 0.28
CA SER A 264 -2.50 -10.41 0.00
C SER A 264 -3.48 -11.57 0.04
N ALA A 265 -3.13 -12.69 -0.58
CA ALA A 265 -3.97 -13.88 -0.61
C ALA A 265 -4.17 -14.46 0.80
N ILE A 266 -3.10 -14.52 1.60
CA ILE A 266 -3.18 -15.00 2.99
C ILE A 266 -4.03 -14.06 3.84
N ILE A 267 -3.80 -12.74 3.78
CA ILE A 267 -4.58 -11.74 4.51
C ILE A 267 -6.06 -11.83 4.15
N GLY A 268 -6.37 -12.01 2.87
CA GLY A 268 -7.76 -12.15 2.40
C GLY A 268 -8.50 -13.36 2.99
N GLN A 269 -7.79 -14.42 3.39
CA GLN A 269 -8.35 -15.64 3.98
C GLN A 269 -8.33 -15.64 5.52
N ALA A 270 -7.45 -14.84 6.14
CA ALA A 270 -7.28 -14.82 7.60
C ALA A 270 -8.56 -14.37 8.33
N ASN A 271 -8.76 -14.85 9.56
CA ASN A 271 -9.82 -14.35 10.45
C ASN A 271 -9.53 -12.89 10.86
N ALA A 272 -8.25 -12.60 11.15
CA ALA A 272 -7.77 -11.26 11.48
C ALA A 272 -6.32 -11.10 11.04
N PHE A 273 -5.88 -9.85 10.94
CA PHE A 273 -4.47 -9.48 10.79
C PHE A 273 -3.99 -8.73 12.02
N VAL A 274 -2.78 -9.06 12.48
CA VAL A 274 -2.12 -8.34 13.57
C VAL A 274 -0.70 -7.98 13.15
N GLY A 275 -0.31 -6.72 13.27
CA GLY A 275 1.02 -6.32 12.83
C GLY A 275 1.45 -4.91 13.22
N SER A 276 2.64 -4.51 12.72
CA SER A 276 3.12 -3.15 12.86
C SER A 276 2.19 -2.15 12.17
N TYR A 277 1.96 -1.00 12.81
CA TYR A 277 1.19 0.08 12.22
C TYR A 277 1.81 0.56 10.89
N GLY A 278 0.98 0.78 9.88
CA GLY A 278 1.36 1.25 8.56
C GLY A 278 1.45 0.12 7.52
N GLY A 279 1.85 0.49 6.31
CA GLY A 279 2.11 -0.46 5.22
C GLY A 279 1.00 -1.48 5.00
N LEU A 280 1.31 -2.73 5.27
CA LEU A 280 0.43 -3.86 5.00
C LEU A 280 -0.83 -3.88 5.88
N SER A 281 -0.82 -3.23 7.06
CA SER A 281 -1.97 -3.21 7.97
C SER A 281 -3.21 -2.48 7.41
N TYR A 282 -3.04 -1.72 6.33
CA TYR A 282 -4.17 -1.08 5.64
C TYR A 282 -4.91 -2.01 4.68
N LEU A 283 -4.32 -3.15 4.32
CA LEU A 283 -4.88 -4.07 3.33
C LEU A 283 -6.06 -4.91 3.87
N PRO A 284 -6.02 -5.46 5.11
CA PRO A 284 -7.06 -6.37 5.60
C PRO A 284 -8.47 -5.78 5.54
N PRO A 285 -8.72 -4.51 5.97
CA PRO A 285 -10.05 -3.92 5.87
C PRO A 285 -10.59 -3.86 4.45
N LEU A 286 -9.72 -3.69 3.44
CA LEU A 286 -10.12 -3.69 2.03
C LEU A 286 -10.61 -5.07 1.56
N TYR A 287 -10.25 -6.14 2.28
CA TYR A 287 -10.77 -7.50 2.13
C TYR A 287 -11.90 -7.85 3.11
N ARG A 288 -12.45 -6.87 3.83
CA ARG A 288 -13.43 -7.06 4.92
C ARG A 288 -12.89 -7.98 6.00
N ARG A 289 -11.63 -7.80 6.39
CA ARG A 289 -10.99 -8.51 7.48
C ARG A 289 -10.57 -7.53 8.58
N PRO A 290 -10.70 -7.91 9.85
CA PRO A 290 -10.21 -7.09 10.96
C PRO A 290 -8.70 -6.90 10.86
N SER A 291 -8.24 -5.68 11.18
CA SER A 291 -6.83 -5.32 11.24
C SER A 291 -6.50 -4.70 12.57
N PHE A 292 -5.50 -5.24 13.26
CA PHE A 292 -4.97 -4.75 14.52
C PHE A 292 -3.55 -4.24 14.31
N SER A 293 -3.41 -2.93 14.28
CA SER A 293 -2.16 -2.22 14.01
C SER A 293 -1.53 -1.73 15.30
N LEU A 294 -0.33 -2.17 15.61
CA LEU A 294 0.35 -1.87 16.86
C LEU A 294 1.49 -0.88 16.68
N TYR A 295 1.67 0.00 17.65
CA TYR A 295 2.77 0.93 17.76
C TYR A 295 3.20 1.12 19.21
N SER A 296 4.43 1.59 19.44
CA SER A 296 4.94 1.99 20.77
C SER A 296 5.31 3.46 20.84
N ASP A 297 5.70 4.09 19.72
CA ASP A 297 6.02 5.52 19.68
C ASP A 297 4.92 6.32 18.96
N GLY A 298 4.00 6.88 19.75
CA GLY A 298 2.90 7.71 19.25
C GLY A 298 3.34 9.06 18.67
N ARG A 299 4.56 9.54 18.96
CA ARG A 299 5.06 10.82 18.42
C ARG A 299 5.22 10.80 16.91
N SER A 300 5.48 9.65 16.35
CA SER A 300 5.59 9.47 14.90
C SER A 300 4.24 9.48 14.18
N LEU A 301 3.16 9.15 14.86
CA LEU A 301 1.79 9.13 14.31
C LEU A 301 1.24 10.55 14.12
N SER A 302 1.65 11.49 14.95
CA SER A 302 1.15 12.88 14.93
C SER A 302 1.73 13.72 13.80
N LYS A 303 2.82 13.29 13.18
CA LYS A 303 3.50 14.04 12.10
C LYS A 303 2.83 13.94 10.74
N THR A 304 1.90 13.00 10.58
CA THR A 304 1.24 12.74 9.31
C THR A 304 -0.25 12.50 9.54
N ASN A 305 -1.09 13.06 8.68
CA ASN A 305 -2.54 12.82 8.71
C ASN A 305 -2.93 11.41 8.25
N HIS A 306 -1.96 10.50 8.07
CA HIS A 306 -2.21 9.15 7.56
C HIS A 306 -3.08 8.31 8.49
N LEU A 307 -2.90 8.45 9.82
CA LEU A 307 -3.72 7.73 10.79
C LEU A 307 -5.17 8.18 10.71
N ALA A 308 -5.42 9.51 10.70
CA ALA A 308 -6.77 10.06 10.61
C ALA A 308 -7.45 9.61 9.32
N LEU A 309 -6.75 9.65 8.18
CA LEU A 309 -7.26 9.13 6.91
C LEU A 309 -7.58 7.65 7.02
N ALA A 310 -6.62 6.82 7.45
CA ALA A 310 -6.83 5.38 7.57
C ALA A 310 -8.03 5.04 8.45
N GLN A 311 -8.17 5.68 9.61
CA GLN A 311 -9.32 5.49 10.49
C GLN A 311 -10.63 5.94 9.85
N SER A 312 -10.65 7.07 9.14
CA SER A 312 -11.86 7.61 8.52
C SER A 312 -12.38 6.75 7.36
N VAL A 313 -11.47 6.10 6.62
CA VAL A 313 -11.84 5.32 5.42
C VAL A 313 -11.88 3.81 5.67
N LEU A 314 -10.94 3.25 6.43
CA LEU A 314 -10.85 1.81 6.67
C LEU A 314 -11.70 1.35 7.86
N GLY A 315 -11.98 2.24 8.82
CA GLY A 315 -12.88 1.97 9.94
C GLY A 315 -14.37 1.98 9.59
N LYS A 316 -14.74 2.16 8.31
CA LYS A 316 -16.14 2.16 7.89
C LYS A 316 -16.74 0.76 7.96
N PRO A 317 -18.02 0.61 8.40
CA PRO A 317 -18.65 -0.70 8.58
C PRO A 317 -18.65 -1.61 7.33
N LYS A 318 -18.55 -1.00 6.13
CA LYS A 318 -18.53 -1.76 4.86
C LYS A 318 -17.17 -2.41 4.56
N LEU A 319 -16.07 -1.89 5.14
CA LEU A 319 -14.71 -2.33 4.84
C LEU A 319 -14.08 -3.21 5.93
N GLY A 320 -14.78 -3.60 6.97
CA GLY A 320 -14.18 -4.31 8.09
C GLY A 320 -13.69 -3.35 9.19
N SER A 321 -13.11 -3.90 10.25
CA SER A 321 -12.62 -3.12 11.38
C SER A 321 -11.14 -2.80 11.23
N TYR A 322 -10.78 -1.56 11.47
CA TYR A 322 -9.40 -1.09 11.53
C TYR A 322 -9.11 -0.51 12.91
N TRP A 323 -8.36 -1.26 13.70
CA TRP A 323 -7.98 -0.87 15.04
C TRP A 323 -6.49 -0.49 15.09
N VAL A 324 -6.18 0.59 15.77
CA VAL A 324 -4.81 1.07 15.97
C VAL A 324 -4.60 1.34 17.45
N GLY A 325 -3.62 0.70 18.05
CA GLY A 325 -3.36 0.82 19.48
C GLY A 325 -1.89 0.89 19.85
N SER A 326 -1.62 1.66 20.93
CA SER A 326 -0.31 1.66 21.54
C SER A 326 -0.14 0.40 22.39
N ILE A 327 1.05 -0.22 22.30
CA ILE A 327 1.42 -1.30 23.20
C ILE A 327 1.85 -0.78 24.58
N GLU A 328 2.11 0.53 24.70
CA GLU A 328 2.42 1.13 26.00
C GLU A 328 1.19 1.06 26.94
N GLY A 329 1.38 0.47 28.11
CA GLY A 329 0.31 0.30 29.11
C GLY A 329 -0.68 -0.83 28.81
N MET A 330 -0.49 -1.58 27.72
CA MET A 330 -1.27 -2.78 27.41
C MET A 330 -0.48 -4.05 27.72
N THR A 331 -1.18 -5.12 28.04
CA THR A 331 -0.59 -6.46 28.11
C THR A 331 -0.79 -7.21 26.79
N PRO A 332 0.12 -8.10 26.40
CA PRO A 332 -0.07 -8.98 25.25
C PRO A 332 -1.40 -9.74 25.30
N ARG A 333 -1.80 -10.20 26.48
CA ARG A 333 -3.08 -10.89 26.70
C ARG A 333 -4.28 -10.01 26.37
N ALA A 334 -4.30 -8.75 26.83
CA ALA A 334 -5.41 -7.84 26.53
C ALA A 334 -5.57 -7.57 25.02
N VAL A 335 -4.44 -7.46 24.28
CA VAL A 335 -4.48 -7.35 22.84
C VAL A 335 -4.98 -8.63 22.19
N ALA A 336 -4.51 -9.79 22.63
CA ALA A 336 -4.96 -11.08 22.13
C ALA A 336 -6.47 -11.28 22.34
N ASP A 337 -6.99 -10.97 23.54
CA ASP A 337 -8.41 -11.06 23.82
C ASP A 337 -9.25 -10.16 22.89
N ALA A 338 -8.78 -8.95 22.57
CA ALA A 338 -9.45 -8.05 21.61
C ALA A 338 -9.44 -8.62 20.19
N VAL A 339 -8.34 -9.22 19.77
CA VAL A 339 -8.22 -9.87 18.44
C VAL A 339 -9.15 -11.06 18.32
N LEU A 340 -9.21 -11.92 19.36
CA LEU A 340 -10.02 -13.14 19.37
C LEU A 340 -11.52 -12.87 19.51
N ALA A 341 -11.90 -11.70 20.00
CA ALA A 341 -13.30 -11.26 20.13
C ALA A 341 -13.85 -10.61 18.84
N SER A 342 -13.01 -10.34 17.85
CA SER A 342 -13.40 -9.65 16.61
C SER A 342 -13.86 -10.62 15.52
#